data_90749a77b979045c37204fd8bfe4fdca
#
_entry.id   90749a77b979045c37204fd8bfe4fdca
#
_cell.length_a   1.000
_cell.length_b   1.000
_cell.length_c   1.000
_cell.angle_alpha   90.00
_cell.angle_beta   90.00
_cell.angle_gamma   90.00
#
_symmetry.space_group_name_H-M   'P 1'
#
loop_
_entity.id
_entity.type
_entity.pdbx_description
1 polymer ?
#
loop_
_entity_poly.entity_id
_entity_poly.type
_entity_poly.pdbx_seq_one_letter_code
_entity_poly.pdbx_strand_id
1 'polypeptide(L)'
;MMNRREFCKKAMIVAGGLVIPLTALEVFNPRRLHAEKGGKSKVRWVFLVDIHKCVGCGFCVKACKIENEVAWDANVTRTWVERYVVTKDGQVNIDSPKGCRDGFTSQKIDQASVGLKEIKPEDIAKGFFVPKLCNHCDNPPCVQVCPVGATYQTQEGVVLVDRTWCIGCGYCVMGCPYGVRYFHPELHVAEKCTLCYHRLCKGMKTACVDACPFGARQVGNIRDPGDPVTKIITTQQVNVLKEEFGTKPQVFYLGLSMEVK
;
A
#
# COMPACT_ATOMS: atom_id res chain seq x y z
N MET A 1 50.26 19.10 -2.26
CA MET A 1 48.97 18.45 -2.51
C MET A 1 48.01 18.91 -1.42
N MET A 2 46.96 19.61 -1.78
CA MET A 2 45.94 20.11 -0.85
C MET A 2 45.05 18.93 -0.39
N ASN A 3 44.89 18.75 0.90
CA ASN A 3 44.03 17.66 1.39
C ASN A 3 42.54 18.01 1.26
N ARG A 4 41.64 17.00 1.25
CA ARG A 4 40.19 17.17 1.06
C ARG A 4 39.57 18.18 2.03
N ARG A 5 40.10 18.28 3.25
CA ARG A 5 39.56 19.17 4.29
C ARG A 5 39.92 20.63 4.04
N GLU A 6 41.14 20.90 3.50
CA GLU A 6 41.56 22.26 3.06
C GLU A 6 40.84 22.69 1.79
N PHE A 7 40.58 21.75 0.86
CA PHE A 7 39.77 22.03 -0.34
C PHE A 7 38.36 22.47 0.06
N CYS A 8 37.69 21.75 0.94
CA CYS A 8 36.35 22.11 1.40
C CYS A 8 36.32 23.44 2.14
N LYS A 9 37.35 23.78 2.95
CA LYS A 9 37.46 25.07 3.63
C LYS A 9 37.67 26.20 2.64
N LYS A 10 38.51 26.03 1.61
CA LYS A 10 38.75 27.05 0.57
C LYS A 10 37.58 27.22 -0.39
N ALA A 11 36.86 26.15 -0.72
CA ALA A 11 35.66 26.21 -1.54
C ALA A 11 34.53 27.03 -0.87
N MET A 12 34.46 27.01 0.47
CA MET A 12 33.52 27.84 1.24
C MET A 12 33.92 29.35 1.26
N ILE A 13 35.20 29.68 1.04
CA ILE A 13 35.69 31.06 1.09
C ILE A 13 35.58 31.72 -0.31
N VAL A 14 35.64 30.96 -1.41
CA VAL A 14 35.61 31.46 -2.78
C VAL A 14 34.21 31.70 -3.33
N ALA A 15 33.18 31.16 -2.74
CA ALA A 15 31.78 31.49 -3.06
C ALA A 15 31.39 32.80 -2.38
N GLY A 16 32.00 33.90 -2.81
CA GLY A 16 31.72 35.30 -2.53
C GLY A 16 30.75 35.64 -1.40
N GLY A 17 31.23 35.83 -0.18
CA GLY A 17 30.58 36.68 0.85
C GLY A 17 29.21 36.29 1.40
N LEU A 18 28.56 35.26 0.90
CA LEU A 18 27.31 34.76 1.45
C LEU A 18 27.59 33.59 2.40
N VAL A 19 27.83 33.90 3.67
CA VAL A 19 27.78 32.90 4.74
C VAL A 19 26.32 32.48 4.87
N ILE A 20 25.92 31.45 4.13
CA ILE A 20 24.63 30.81 4.38
C ILE A 20 24.81 30.09 5.72
N PRO A 21 24.17 30.54 6.80
CA PRO A 21 24.27 29.88 8.09
C PRO A 21 23.80 28.42 7.92
N LEU A 22 24.43 27.48 8.62
CA LEU A 22 24.04 26.07 8.61
C LEU A 22 22.52 25.86 8.82
N THR A 23 21.88 26.81 9.51
CA THR A 23 20.41 26.92 9.67
C THR A 23 19.67 27.09 8.34
N ALA A 24 20.26 27.72 7.31
CA ALA A 24 19.61 27.88 6.02
C ALA A 24 19.70 26.60 5.16
N LEU A 25 20.76 25.79 5.29
CA LEU A 25 20.84 24.46 4.69
C LEU A 25 19.82 23.48 5.31
N GLU A 26 19.41 23.71 6.56
CA GLU A 26 18.35 22.94 7.22
C GLU A 26 16.95 23.29 6.67
N VAL A 27 16.74 24.49 6.16
CA VAL A 27 15.48 24.92 5.52
C VAL A 27 15.26 24.24 4.16
N PHE A 28 16.34 23.91 3.45
CA PHE A 28 16.29 23.18 2.17
C PHE A 28 16.30 21.64 2.32
N ASN A 29 16.21 21.12 3.54
CA ASN A 29 16.06 19.69 3.72
C ASN A 29 14.60 19.28 3.48
N PRO A 30 14.25 18.63 2.33
CA PRO A 30 12.87 18.27 2.01
C PRO A 30 12.23 17.36 3.07
N ARG A 31 13.04 16.66 3.87
CA ARG A 31 12.56 15.88 5.01
C ARG A 31 11.98 16.74 6.14
N ARG A 32 12.38 18.03 6.27
CA ARG A 32 11.84 18.94 7.29
C ARG A 32 10.63 19.74 6.83
N LEU A 33 10.49 20.00 5.52
CA LEU A 33 9.31 20.66 4.96
C LEU A 33 8.02 19.84 5.14
N HIS A 34 8.15 18.50 5.28
CA HIS A 34 7.02 17.61 5.58
C HIS A 34 6.91 17.20 7.04
N ALA A 35 7.89 17.59 7.87
CA ALA A 35 7.88 17.36 9.30
C ALA A 35 7.57 18.71 10.02
N GLU A 36 6.41 19.31 9.75
CA GLU A 36 5.90 20.29 10.66
C GLU A 36 5.80 19.67 12.07
N LYS A 37 6.41 20.35 13.05
CA LYS A 37 6.26 20.06 14.48
C LYS A 37 4.81 20.38 14.91
N GLY A 38 3.86 19.74 14.28
CA GLY A 38 2.46 19.73 14.68
C GLY A 38 2.21 18.53 15.58
N GLY A 39 1.42 18.70 16.61
CA GLY A 39 0.97 17.62 17.48
C GLY A 39 0.43 16.44 16.66
N LYS A 40 0.46 15.23 17.21
CA LYS A 40 -0.08 14.05 16.54
C LYS A 40 -1.47 14.35 15.99
N SER A 41 -1.69 14.16 14.68
CA SER A 41 -3.02 14.33 14.08
C SER A 41 -4.08 13.61 14.91
N LYS A 42 -5.27 14.17 15.05
CA LYS A 42 -6.41 13.52 15.70
C LYS A 42 -6.90 12.28 14.93
N VAL A 43 -6.46 12.15 13.69
CA VAL A 43 -6.83 11.04 12.80
C VAL A 43 -5.61 10.16 12.54
N ARG A 44 -5.81 8.86 12.56
CA ARG A 44 -4.89 7.84 12.06
C ARG A 44 -5.70 6.82 11.28
N TRP A 45 -5.61 6.89 9.98
CA TRP A 45 -6.37 6.01 9.10
C TRP A 45 -5.88 4.58 9.18
N VAL A 46 -6.84 3.67 9.30
CA VAL A 46 -6.65 2.21 9.23
C VAL A 46 -7.65 1.60 8.27
N PHE A 47 -7.34 0.42 7.80
CA PHE A 47 -8.20 -0.32 6.90
C PHE A 47 -8.47 -1.71 7.47
N LEU A 48 -9.71 -2.18 7.36
CA LEU A 48 -10.13 -3.50 7.79
C LEU A 48 -10.64 -4.29 6.60
N VAL A 49 -10.21 -5.53 6.49
CA VAL A 49 -10.67 -6.51 5.52
C VAL A 49 -11.27 -7.68 6.26
N ASP A 50 -12.54 -7.96 6.03
CA ASP A 50 -13.23 -9.15 6.53
C ASP A 50 -13.25 -10.20 5.42
N ILE A 51 -12.40 -11.22 5.56
CA ILE A 51 -12.25 -12.30 4.57
C ILE A 51 -13.53 -13.12 4.45
N HIS A 52 -14.27 -13.29 5.55
CA HIS A 52 -15.51 -14.08 5.55
C HIS A 52 -16.61 -13.47 4.67
N LYS A 53 -16.56 -12.16 4.45
CA LYS A 53 -17.52 -11.42 3.61
C LYS A 53 -17.08 -11.25 2.17
N CYS A 54 -15.83 -11.55 1.84
CA CYS A 54 -15.34 -11.36 0.49
C CYS A 54 -15.76 -12.52 -0.41
N VAL A 55 -16.46 -12.21 -1.49
CA VAL A 55 -16.92 -13.19 -2.50
C VAL A 55 -16.14 -13.12 -3.82
N GLY A 56 -15.06 -12.34 -3.89
CA GLY A 56 -14.24 -12.24 -5.10
C GLY A 56 -14.94 -11.58 -6.30
N CYS A 57 -15.89 -10.68 -6.08
CA CYS A 57 -16.70 -10.07 -7.16
C CYS A 57 -15.96 -9.03 -8.03
N GLY A 58 -14.82 -8.51 -7.59
CA GLY A 58 -13.99 -7.56 -8.35
C GLY A 58 -14.45 -6.10 -8.34
N PHE A 59 -15.62 -5.75 -7.75
CA PHE A 59 -16.14 -4.38 -7.76
C PHE A 59 -15.18 -3.37 -7.14
N CYS A 60 -14.48 -3.74 -6.08
CA CYS A 60 -13.47 -2.90 -5.44
C CYS A 60 -12.27 -2.58 -6.36
N VAL A 61 -11.91 -3.50 -7.25
CA VAL A 61 -10.83 -3.31 -8.23
C VAL A 61 -11.28 -2.37 -9.33
N LYS A 62 -12.49 -2.57 -9.88
CA LYS A 62 -13.09 -1.68 -10.88
C LYS A 62 -13.22 -0.26 -10.35
N ALA A 63 -13.83 -0.10 -9.18
CA ALA A 63 -14.00 1.21 -8.55
C ALA A 63 -12.67 1.92 -8.30
N CYS A 64 -11.64 1.17 -7.87
CA CYS A 64 -10.31 1.73 -7.67
C CYS A 64 -9.66 2.18 -8.97
N LYS A 65 -9.81 1.42 -10.07
CA LYS A 65 -9.28 1.80 -11.39
C LYS A 65 -9.95 3.08 -11.90
N ILE A 66 -11.26 3.19 -11.79
CA ILE A 66 -12.04 4.36 -12.23
C ILE A 66 -11.67 5.58 -11.37
N GLU A 67 -11.76 5.48 -10.06
CA GLU A 67 -11.54 6.59 -9.13
C GLU A 67 -10.12 7.18 -9.20
N ASN A 68 -9.13 6.33 -9.47
CA ASN A 68 -7.73 6.72 -9.42
C ASN A 68 -7.06 6.77 -10.81
N GLU A 69 -7.86 6.74 -11.87
CA GLU A 69 -7.39 6.82 -13.27
C GLU A 69 -6.29 5.80 -13.59
N VAL A 70 -6.43 4.57 -13.04
CA VAL A 70 -5.48 3.50 -13.34
C VAL A 70 -5.85 2.91 -14.70
N ALA A 71 -4.90 2.88 -15.63
CA ALA A 71 -5.09 2.41 -16.98
C ALA A 71 -5.86 1.08 -17.02
N TRP A 72 -7.03 1.09 -17.71
CA TRP A 72 -7.99 -0.02 -17.63
C TRP A 72 -7.42 -1.32 -18.17
N ASP A 73 -6.74 -1.27 -19.30
CA ASP A 73 -6.22 -2.43 -20.00
C ASP A 73 -4.81 -2.82 -19.55
N ALA A 74 -4.13 -1.96 -18.79
CA ALA A 74 -2.83 -2.29 -18.25
C ALA A 74 -2.96 -3.33 -17.11
N ASN A 75 -2.02 -4.27 -17.08
CA ASN A 75 -1.95 -5.30 -16.05
C ASN A 75 -1.37 -4.78 -14.72
N VAL A 76 -1.88 -3.61 -14.30
CA VAL A 76 -1.51 -2.95 -13.02
C VAL A 76 -2.76 -2.61 -12.22
N THR A 77 -2.68 -2.77 -10.91
CA THR A 77 -3.79 -2.48 -10.01
C THR A 77 -3.28 -1.87 -8.71
N ARG A 78 -4.05 -0.98 -8.08
CA ARG A 78 -3.74 -0.44 -6.75
C ARG A 78 -4.32 -1.30 -5.62
N THR A 79 -5.28 -2.14 -5.95
CA THR A 79 -5.85 -3.18 -5.09
C THR A 79 -6.27 -4.35 -5.96
N TRP A 80 -6.20 -5.55 -5.42
CA TRP A 80 -6.59 -6.77 -6.10
C TRP A 80 -7.21 -7.75 -5.10
N VAL A 81 -7.76 -8.84 -5.60
CA VAL A 81 -8.28 -9.93 -4.77
C VAL A 81 -7.62 -11.22 -5.23
N GLU A 82 -7.03 -11.95 -4.32
CA GLU A 82 -6.50 -13.28 -4.58
C GLU A 82 -7.52 -14.34 -4.17
N ARG A 83 -7.69 -15.36 -5.03
CA ARG A 83 -8.42 -16.57 -4.69
C ARG A 83 -7.42 -17.60 -4.19
N TYR A 84 -7.72 -18.16 -3.03
CA TYR A 84 -6.99 -19.26 -2.41
C TYR A 84 -7.83 -20.51 -2.50
N VAL A 85 -7.26 -21.59 -3.01
CA VAL A 85 -7.86 -22.92 -2.98
C VAL A 85 -6.85 -23.87 -2.35
N VAL A 86 -7.22 -24.38 -1.18
CA VAL A 86 -6.42 -25.37 -0.45
C VAL A 86 -7.01 -26.73 -0.71
N THR A 87 -6.19 -27.64 -1.19
CA THR A 87 -6.57 -29.03 -1.48
C THR A 87 -6.40 -29.90 -0.23
N LYS A 88 -7.04 -31.07 -0.24
CA LYS A 88 -7.00 -32.01 0.90
C LYS A 88 -5.60 -32.56 1.20
N ASP A 89 -4.71 -32.54 0.20
CA ASP A 89 -3.29 -32.88 0.34
C ASP A 89 -2.43 -31.71 0.88
N GLY A 90 -3.06 -30.58 1.22
CA GLY A 90 -2.40 -29.41 1.81
C GLY A 90 -1.76 -28.47 0.77
N GLN A 91 -1.91 -28.70 -0.53
CA GLN A 91 -1.41 -27.75 -1.53
C GLN A 91 -2.24 -26.46 -1.53
N VAL A 92 -1.56 -25.33 -1.55
CA VAL A 92 -2.18 -24.00 -1.65
C VAL A 92 -2.04 -23.49 -3.07
N ASN A 93 -3.16 -23.30 -3.75
CA ASN A 93 -3.23 -22.77 -5.11
C ASN A 93 -3.78 -21.36 -5.04
N ILE A 94 -3.07 -20.40 -5.65
CA ILE A 94 -3.40 -18.97 -5.58
C ILE A 94 -3.48 -18.42 -6.99
N ASP A 95 -4.52 -17.65 -7.29
CA ASP A 95 -4.59 -16.87 -8.52
C ASP A 95 -5.29 -15.51 -8.29
N SER A 96 -5.07 -14.61 -9.24
CA SER A 96 -5.70 -13.28 -9.26
C SER A 96 -5.77 -12.79 -10.71
N PRO A 97 -6.60 -13.41 -11.57
CA PRO A 97 -6.66 -13.04 -12.98
C PRO A 97 -7.04 -11.56 -13.13
N LYS A 98 -6.19 -10.81 -13.82
CA LYS A 98 -6.31 -9.34 -13.99
C LYS A 98 -6.56 -8.60 -12.66
N GLY A 99 -5.97 -9.08 -11.55
CA GLY A 99 -6.22 -8.55 -10.22
C GLY A 99 -7.64 -8.76 -9.69
N CYS A 100 -8.38 -9.70 -10.26
CA CYS A 100 -9.81 -9.93 -10.01
C CYS A 100 -10.71 -8.77 -10.53
N ARG A 101 -10.25 -7.98 -11.51
CA ARG A 101 -11.05 -6.88 -12.06
C ARG A 101 -12.42 -7.36 -12.56
N ASP A 102 -12.46 -8.47 -13.27
CA ASP A 102 -13.67 -9.01 -13.89
C ASP A 102 -14.36 -10.07 -13.01
N GLY A 103 -13.91 -10.24 -11.77
CA GLY A 103 -14.33 -11.31 -10.89
C GLY A 103 -13.65 -12.65 -11.24
N PHE A 104 -13.98 -13.70 -10.51
CA PHE A 104 -13.53 -15.06 -10.81
C PHE A 104 -14.60 -15.79 -11.62
N THR A 105 -14.49 -15.70 -12.95
CA THR A 105 -15.45 -16.30 -13.90
C THR A 105 -15.12 -17.73 -14.26
N SER A 106 -13.87 -18.20 -14.03
CA SER A 106 -13.42 -19.56 -14.29
C SER A 106 -13.24 -20.34 -12.99
N GLN A 107 -13.66 -21.60 -13.02
CA GLN A 107 -13.33 -22.56 -11.94
C GLN A 107 -11.86 -22.99 -11.99
N LYS A 108 -11.21 -22.92 -13.14
CA LYS A 108 -9.78 -23.22 -13.29
C LYS A 108 -8.94 -22.11 -12.64
N ILE A 109 -7.88 -22.54 -11.96
CA ILE A 109 -6.93 -21.62 -11.33
C ILE A 109 -5.86 -21.23 -12.35
N ASP A 110 -5.68 -19.95 -12.55
CA ASP A 110 -4.64 -19.39 -13.42
C ASP A 110 -3.33 -19.23 -12.63
N GLN A 111 -2.49 -20.25 -12.72
CA GLN A 111 -1.15 -20.19 -12.13
C GLN A 111 -0.17 -19.65 -13.17
N ALA A 112 0.35 -18.45 -12.92
CA ALA A 112 1.23 -17.71 -13.84
C ALA A 112 2.45 -18.51 -14.34
N SER A 113 2.90 -19.54 -13.59
CA SER A 113 4.04 -20.39 -13.94
C SER A 113 3.68 -21.72 -14.59
N VAL A 114 2.43 -22.17 -14.47
CA VAL A 114 2.01 -23.54 -14.88
C VAL A 114 0.81 -23.50 -15.84
N GLY A 115 0.19 -22.32 -16.00
CA GLY A 115 -1.04 -22.16 -16.79
C GLY A 115 -2.31 -22.51 -16.02
N LEU A 116 -3.38 -22.83 -16.73
CA LEU A 116 -4.69 -23.12 -16.14
C LEU A 116 -4.70 -24.53 -15.52
N LYS A 117 -4.76 -24.58 -14.19
CA LYS A 117 -4.90 -25.83 -13.42
C LYS A 117 -6.36 -26.07 -13.06
N GLU A 118 -6.86 -27.24 -13.39
CA GLU A 118 -8.18 -27.69 -12.94
C GLU A 118 -8.02 -28.48 -11.64
N ILE A 119 -8.77 -28.07 -10.61
CA ILE A 119 -8.84 -28.77 -9.33
C ILE A 119 -10.24 -29.35 -9.22
N LYS A 120 -10.33 -30.65 -9.01
CA LYS A 120 -11.61 -31.29 -8.84
C LYS A 120 -12.27 -30.83 -7.56
N PRO A 121 -13.59 -30.56 -7.55
CA PRO A 121 -14.30 -30.11 -6.35
C PRO A 121 -14.12 -31.03 -5.13
N GLU A 122 -14.03 -32.35 -5.37
CA GLU A 122 -13.81 -33.34 -4.33
C GLU A 122 -12.46 -33.23 -3.62
N ASP A 123 -11.45 -32.63 -4.28
CA ASP A 123 -10.11 -32.45 -3.72
C ASP A 123 -9.97 -31.16 -2.95
N ILE A 124 -10.96 -30.26 -2.99
CA ILE A 124 -10.93 -28.99 -2.30
C ILE A 124 -11.26 -29.19 -0.83
N ALA A 125 -10.36 -28.76 0.05
CA ALA A 125 -10.59 -28.69 1.49
C ALA A 125 -11.24 -27.36 1.89
N LYS A 126 -10.73 -26.23 1.35
CA LYS A 126 -11.31 -24.90 1.56
C LYS A 126 -10.95 -23.93 0.44
N GLY A 127 -11.81 -22.94 0.23
CA GLY A 127 -11.56 -21.84 -0.70
C GLY A 127 -11.99 -20.51 -0.08
N PHE A 128 -11.20 -19.45 -0.31
CA PHE A 128 -11.51 -18.12 0.21
C PHE A 128 -10.84 -17.04 -0.64
N PHE A 129 -11.26 -15.79 -0.43
CA PHE A 129 -10.77 -14.64 -1.18
C PHE A 129 -10.06 -13.66 -0.24
N VAL A 130 -8.89 -13.18 -0.65
CA VAL A 130 -8.08 -12.24 0.13
C VAL A 130 -7.91 -10.95 -0.64
N PRO A 131 -8.66 -9.89 -0.29
CA PRO A 131 -8.43 -8.55 -0.83
C PRO A 131 -7.10 -7.99 -0.35
N LYS A 132 -6.25 -7.53 -1.27
CA LYS A 132 -4.96 -6.91 -0.97
C LYS A 132 -4.88 -5.48 -1.49
N LEU A 133 -4.11 -4.66 -0.79
CA LEU A 133 -3.84 -3.26 -1.12
C LEU A 133 -2.57 -2.80 -0.39
N CYS A 134 -2.14 -1.53 -0.58
CA CYS A 134 -1.03 -0.99 0.20
C CYS A 134 -1.37 -0.95 1.70
N ASN A 135 -0.47 -1.44 2.52
CA ASN A 135 -0.64 -1.51 3.98
C ASN A 135 -0.47 -0.18 4.72
N HIS A 136 -0.07 0.90 4.04
CA HIS A 136 0.16 2.21 4.67
C HIS A 136 0.90 2.10 6.02
N CYS A 137 1.99 1.35 6.02
CA CYS A 137 2.78 0.97 7.19
C CYS A 137 3.16 2.17 8.06
N ASP A 138 3.23 1.99 9.40
CA ASP A 138 3.76 3.01 10.30
C ASP A 138 5.28 3.15 10.18
N ASN A 139 5.96 2.03 9.89
CA ASN A 139 7.38 2.01 9.58
C ASN A 139 7.58 1.64 8.10
N PRO A 140 7.34 2.58 7.15
CA PRO A 140 7.28 2.29 5.73
C PRO A 140 8.68 2.20 5.11
N PRO A 141 9.19 1.01 4.74
CA PRO A 141 10.51 0.88 4.12
C PRO A 141 10.60 1.66 2.81
N CYS A 142 9.49 1.75 2.08
CA CYS A 142 9.41 2.50 0.82
C CYS A 142 9.60 4.02 0.96
N VAL A 143 9.34 4.60 2.13
CA VAL A 143 9.68 5.99 2.45
C VAL A 143 11.16 6.11 2.77
N GLN A 144 11.69 5.15 3.53
CA GLN A 144 13.07 5.17 3.99
C GLN A 144 14.08 5.06 2.82
N VAL A 145 13.75 4.25 1.81
CA VAL A 145 14.65 4.03 0.66
C VAL A 145 14.50 5.07 -0.45
N CYS A 146 13.58 6.03 -0.34
CA CYS A 146 13.36 7.02 -1.40
C CYS A 146 14.46 8.10 -1.39
N PRO A 147 15.37 8.15 -2.39
CA PRO A 147 16.52 9.06 -2.36
C PRO A 147 16.13 10.53 -2.50
N VAL A 148 15.00 10.80 -3.15
CA VAL A 148 14.50 12.16 -3.43
C VAL A 148 13.33 12.56 -2.52
N GLY A 149 12.90 11.71 -1.58
CA GLY A 149 11.78 12.00 -0.70
C GLY A 149 10.39 12.02 -1.35
N ALA A 150 10.28 11.62 -2.63
CA ALA A 150 9.01 11.58 -3.35
C ALA A 150 7.96 10.65 -2.70
N THR A 151 8.40 9.59 -2.02
CA THR A 151 7.51 8.78 -1.17
C THR A 151 7.56 9.30 0.25
N TYR A 152 6.40 9.66 0.79
CA TYR A 152 6.29 10.26 2.12
C TYR A 152 5.05 9.74 2.86
N GLN A 153 4.97 10.01 4.16
CA GLN A 153 3.83 9.68 5.00
C GLN A 153 3.19 10.96 5.52
N THR A 154 1.86 11.05 5.43
CA THR A 154 1.08 12.17 6.00
C THR A 154 0.99 12.06 7.53
N GLN A 155 0.54 13.11 8.20
CA GLN A 155 0.33 13.11 9.66
C GLN A 155 -0.74 12.11 10.10
N GLU A 156 -1.71 11.80 9.22
CA GLU A 156 -2.75 10.80 9.41
C GLU A 156 -2.27 9.38 9.06
N GLY A 157 -0.98 9.24 8.70
CA GLY A 157 -0.30 7.98 8.44
C GLY A 157 -0.52 7.40 7.05
N VAL A 158 -1.08 8.15 6.12
CA VAL A 158 -1.22 7.69 4.74
C VAL A 158 0.11 7.84 4.01
N VAL A 159 0.62 6.75 3.44
CA VAL A 159 1.83 6.80 2.62
C VAL A 159 1.44 7.18 1.19
N LEU A 160 2.06 8.21 0.65
CA LEU A 160 1.80 8.76 -0.69
C LEU A 160 3.07 8.79 -1.54
N VAL A 161 2.90 9.10 -2.81
CA VAL A 161 3.98 9.36 -3.77
C VAL A 161 3.68 10.68 -4.47
N ASP A 162 4.63 11.60 -4.43
CA ASP A 162 4.60 12.79 -5.25
C ASP A 162 5.17 12.45 -6.62
N ARG A 163 4.32 12.50 -7.65
CA ARG A 163 4.68 12.16 -9.01
C ARG A 163 5.69 13.13 -9.62
N THR A 164 5.67 14.40 -9.20
CA THR A 164 6.54 15.45 -9.74
C THR A 164 7.98 15.31 -9.26
N TRP A 165 8.15 14.75 -8.06
CA TRP A 165 9.47 14.50 -7.46
C TRP A 165 9.98 13.08 -7.71
N CYS A 166 9.14 12.17 -8.17
CA CYS A 166 9.53 10.79 -8.40
C CYS A 166 10.40 10.65 -9.65
N ILE A 167 11.64 10.19 -9.47
CA ILE A 167 12.60 9.96 -10.55
C ILE A 167 12.53 8.56 -11.16
N GLY A 168 11.56 7.72 -10.76
CA GLY A 168 11.40 6.38 -11.33
C GLY A 168 12.48 5.36 -10.96
N CYS A 169 13.30 5.57 -9.93
CA CYS A 169 14.44 4.69 -9.59
C CYS A 169 14.07 3.26 -9.15
N GLY A 170 12.83 3.00 -8.74
CA GLY A 170 12.33 1.68 -8.39
C GLY A 170 12.70 1.15 -6.99
N TYR A 171 13.54 1.82 -6.20
CA TYR A 171 13.92 1.34 -4.86
C TYR A 171 12.72 1.06 -3.95
N CYS A 172 11.70 1.90 -4.00
CA CYS A 172 10.47 1.70 -3.23
C CYS A 172 9.61 0.53 -3.74
N VAL A 173 9.75 0.14 -5.02
CA VAL A 173 9.10 -1.06 -5.58
C VAL A 173 9.79 -2.30 -5.04
N MET A 174 11.13 -2.35 -5.11
CA MET A 174 11.93 -3.47 -4.59
C MET A 174 11.87 -3.58 -3.06
N GLY A 175 11.86 -2.44 -2.34
CA GLY A 175 11.84 -2.40 -0.89
C GLY A 175 10.46 -2.69 -0.27
N CYS A 176 9.41 -2.93 -1.06
CA CYS A 176 8.08 -3.23 -0.53
C CYS A 176 7.89 -4.74 -0.36
N PRO A 177 7.79 -5.28 0.88
CA PRO A 177 7.65 -6.72 1.09
C PRO A 177 6.29 -7.27 0.62
N TYR A 178 5.33 -6.40 0.34
CA TYR A 178 3.97 -6.76 -0.06
C TYR A 178 3.74 -6.75 -1.58
N GLY A 179 4.72 -6.30 -2.39
CA GLY A 179 4.57 -6.23 -3.85
C GLY A 179 3.46 -5.28 -4.34
N VAL A 180 3.06 -4.29 -3.54
CA VAL A 180 1.89 -3.41 -3.83
C VAL A 180 2.25 -2.19 -4.67
N ARG A 181 3.50 -2.06 -5.10
CA ARG A 181 3.98 -0.93 -5.90
C ARG A 181 4.27 -1.36 -7.32
N TYR A 182 3.98 -0.50 -8.26
CA TYR A 182 4.22 -0.70 -9.68
C TYR A 182 4.70 0.60 -10.32
N PHE A 183 5.21 0.54 -11.54
CA PHE A 183 5.47 1.71 -12.36
C PHE A 183 4.24 2.11 -13.14
N HIS A 184 3.92 3.40 -13.14
CA HIS A 184 2.88 3.92 -14.01
C HIS A 184 3.28 3.65 -15.46
N PRO A 185 2.41 3.03 -16.29
CA PRO A 185 2.79 2.59 -17.63
C PRO A 185 3.32 3.70 -18.54
N GLU A 186 2.79 4.90 -18.40
CA GLU A 186 3.12 6.06 -19.26
C GLU A 186 4.11 7.02 -18.59
N LEU A 187 3.92 7.31 -17.30
CA LEU A 187 4.73 8.31 -16.59
C LEU A 187 6.04 7.77 -16.03
N HIS A 188 6.21 6.44 -16.01
CA HIS A 188 7.37 5.75 -15.47
C HIS A 188 7.73 6.11 -14.01
N VAL A 189 6.77 6.65 -13.25
CA VAL A 189 6.89 6.93 -11.81
C VAL A 189 6.32 5.79 -10.98
N ALA A 190 6.79 5.65 -9.75
CA ALA A 190 6.26 4.63 -8.83
C ALA A 190 4.84 4.98 -8.38
N GLU A 191 3.95 4.00 -8.42
CA GLU A 191 2.55 4.12 -8.04
C GLU A 191 2.12 3.05 -7.05
N LYS A 192 1.04 3.31 -6.33
CA LYS A 192 0.40 2.38 -5.39
C LYS A 192 -0.97 2.91 -4.94
N CYS A 193 -1.68 2.15 -4.10
CA CYS A 193 -2.88 2.62 -3.42
C CYS A 193 -2.58 3.89 -2.59
N THR A 194 -3.39 4.93 -2.77
CA THR A 194 -3.31 6.21 -2.04
C THR A 194 -4.28 6.28 -0.85
N LEU A 195 -4.97 5.17 -0.53
CA LEU A 195 -6.11 5.12 0.40
C LEU A 195 -7.22 6.10 0.01
N CYS A 196 -7.32 6.47 -1.28
CA CYS A 196 -8.20 7.53 -1.77
C CYS A 196 -8.14 8.78 -0.86
N TYR A 197 -6.92 9.24 -0.51
CA TYR A 197 -6.71 10.32 0.46
C TYR A 197 -7.48 11.59 0.09
N HIS A 198 -7.61 11.88 -1.21
CA HIS A 198 -8.42 12.97 -1.73
C HIS A 198 -9.93 12.87 -1.36
N ARG A 199 -10.44 11.63 -1.15
CA ARG A 199 -11.82 11.39 -0.66
C ARG A 199 -11.88 11.50 0.86
N LEU A 200 -10.91 10.88 1.56
CA LEU A 200 -10.84 10.92 3.02
C LEU A 200 -10.76 12.35 3.56
N CYS A 201 -9.99 13.23 2.91
CA CYS A 201 -9.93 14.66 3.24
C CYS A 201 -11.27 15.39 3.10
N LYS A 202 -12.21 14.85 2.32
CA LYS A 202 -13.58 15.36 2.13
C LYS A 202 -14.61 14.63 3.01
N GLY A 203 -14.18 13.78 3.96
CA GLY A 203 -15.05 12.99 4.81
C GLY A 203 -15.77 11.83 4.10
N MET A 204 -15.35 11.48 2.87
CA MET A 204 -15.90 10.37 2.10
C MET A 204 -15.11 9.08 2.37
N LYS A 205 -15.74 7.93 2.22
CA LYS A 205 -15.07 6.63 2.24
C LYS A 205 -14.20 6.44 1.00
N THR A 206 -13.29 5.46 1.05
CA THR A 206 -12.50 5.08 -0.12
C THR A 206 -13.38 4.40 -1.18
N ALA A 207 -13.07 4.57 -2.46
CA ALA A 207 -13.89 4.04 -3.55
C ALA A 207 -14.11 2.52 -3.46
N CYS A 208 -13.08 1.77 -3.03
CA CYS A 208 -13.18 0.32 -2.87
C CYS A 208 -14.03 -0.12 -1.67
N VAL A 209 -14.24 0.75 -0.69
CA VAL A 209 -15.18 0.53 0.43
C VAL A 209 -16.60 0.81 -0.02
N ASP A 210 -16.84 1.95 -0.68
CA ASP A 210 -18.16 2.32 -1.20
C ASP A 210 -18.69 1.29 -2.20
N ALA A 211 -17.81 0.75 -3.05
CA ALA A 211 -18.20 -0.22 -4.06
C ALA A 211 -18.35 -1.66 -3.53
N CYS A 212 -18.09 -1.92 -2.24
CA CYS A 212 -18.19 -3.27 -1.69
C CYS A 212 -19.59 -3.57 -1.14
N PRO A 213 -20.46 -4.33 -1.87
CA PRO A 213 -21.83 -4.55 -1.46
C PRO A 213 -21.93 -5.46 -0.22
N PHE A 214 -20.88 -6.21 0.08
CA PHE A 214 -20.86 -7.16 1.20
C PHE A 214 -20.20 -6.58 2.47
N GLY A 215 -19.69 -5.34 2.45
CA GLY A 215 -19.01 -4.73 3.58
C GLY A 215 -17.71 -5.46 4.00
N ALA A 216 -17.10 -6.19 3.07
CA ALA A 216 -15.83 -6.89 3.29
C ALA A 216 -14.66 -5.94 3.49
N ARG A 217 -14.79 -4.68 3.11
CA ARG A 217 -13.77 -3.64 3.23
C ARG A 217 -14.32 -2.48 4.02
N GLN A 218 -13.53 -1.98 4.96
CA GLN A 218 -13.90 -0.84 5.80
C GLN A 218 -12.67 0.05 6.01
N VAL A 219 -12.90 1.34 6.21
CA VAL A 219 -11.87 2.32 6.56
C VAL A 219 -12.32 3.05 7.81
N GLY A 220 -11.40 3.30 8.73
CA GLY A 220 -11.71 3.94 10.00
C GLY A 220 -10.54 4.73 10.57
N ASN A 221 -10.80 5.41 11.68
CA ASN A 221 -9.81 6.18 12.44
C ASN A 221 -9.50 5.47 13.76
N ILE A 222 -8.32 4.85 13.87
CA ILE A 222 -7.94 4.07 15.07
C ILE A 222 -7.76 4.96 16.33
N ARG A 223 -7.68 6.27 16.18
CA ARG A 223 -7.61 7.22 17.31
C ARG A 223 -8.98 7.65 17.83
N ASP A 224 -10.04 7.26 17.14
CA ASP A 224 -11.41 7.47 17.58
C ASP A 224 -11.97 6.17 18.18
N PRO A 225 -12.16 6.09 19.52
CA PRO A 225 -12.75 4.90 20.16
C PRO A 225 -14.21 4.66 19.74
N GLY A 226 -14.89 5.68 19.20
CA GLY A 226 -16.25 5.60 18.69
C GLY A 226 -16.34 4.96 17.31
N ASP A 227 -15.24 4.94 16.54
CA ASP A 227 -15.21 4.42 15.19
C ASP A 227 -15.51 2.91 15.14
N PRO A 228 -16.43 2.46 14.27
CA PRO A 228 -16.80 1.05 14.15
C PRO A 228 -15.60 0.13 13.83
N VAL A 229 -14.66 0.58 12.98
CA VAL A 229 -13.48 -0.21 12.63
C VAL A 229 -12.54 -0.33 13.83
N THR A 230 -12.36 0.75 14.59
CA THR A 230 -11.57 0.72 15.83
C THR A 230 -12.16 -0.26 16.84
N LYS A 231 -13.47 -0.26 17.02
CA LYS A 231 -14.13 -1.23 17.91
C LYS A 231 -13.87 -2.66 17.49
N ILE A 232 -13.97 -2.97 16.19
CA ILE A 232 -13.68 -4.32 15.69
C ILE A 232 -12.22 -4.70 15.96
N ILE A 233 -11.26 -3.82 15.60
CA ILE A 233 -9.84 -4.10 15.77
C ILE A 233 -9.45 -4.32 17.24
N THR A 234 -10.13 -3.66 18.18
CA THR A 234 -9.84 -3.76 19.62
C THR A 234 -10.55 -4.91 20.32
N THR A 235 -11.67 -5.41 19.77
CA THR A 235 -12.49 -6.45 20.40
C THR A 235 -12.39 -7.83 19.76
N GLN A 236 -11.90 -7.91 18.52
CA GLN A 236 -11.79 -9.16 17.78
C GLN A 236 -10.34 -9.48 17.45
N GLN A 237 -10.06 -10.76 17.23
CA GLN A 237 -8.76 -11.18 16.78
C GLN A 237 -8.56 -10.78 15.31
N VAL A 238 -7.64 -9.85 15.10
CA VAL A 238 -7.23 -9.41 13.76
C VAL A 238 -5.77 -9.75 13.52
N ASN A 239 -5.43 -9.98 12.26
CA ASN A 239 -4.06 -10.27 11.82
C ASN A 239 -3.61 -9.21 10.83
N VAL A 240 -2.31 -9.14 10.59
CA VAL A 240 -1.71 -8.33 9.53
C VAL A 240 -0.88 -9.22 8.62
N LEU A 241 -0.64 -8.75 7.39
CA LEU A 241 0.22 -9.49 6.46
C LEU A 241 1.68 -9.28 6.84
N LYS A 242 2.47 -10.35 6.82
CA LYS A 242 3.95 -10.31 6.92
C LYS A 242 4.44 -9.49 8.13
N GLU A 243 3.93 -9.80 9.30
CA GLU A 243 4.27 -9.11 10.55
C GLU A 243 5.78 -9.17 10.86
N GLU A 244 6.43 -10.26 10.47
CA GLU A 244 7.85 -10.53 10.65
C GLU A 244 8.79 -9.47 10.04
N PHE A 245 8.31 -8.69 9.06
CA PHE A 245 9.10 -7.59 8.47
C PHE A 245 9.15 -6.31 9.33
N GLY A 246 8.41 -6.24 10.45
CA GLY A 246 8.44 -5.10 11.37
C GLY A 246 7.96 -3.77 10.77
N THR A 247 7.23 -3.80 9.66
CA THR A 247 6.77 -2.60 8.96
C THR A 247 5.57 -1.93 9.60
N LYS A 248 4.93 -2.59 10.59
CA LYS A 248 3.71 -2.14 11.30
C LYS A 248 2.57 -1.80 10.32
N PRO A 249 2.01 -2.79 9.62
CA PRO A 249 0.91 -2.60 8.67
C PRO A 249 -0.31 -1.96 9.32
N GLN A 250 -1.04 -1.15 8.56
CA GLN A 250 -2.29 -0.51 8.98
C GLN A 250 -3.51 -1.04 8.22
N VAL A 251 -3.35 -2.19 7.57
CA VAL A 251 -4.44 -2.99 7.03
C VAL A 251 -4.57 -4.23 7.90
N PHE A 252 -5.71 -4.36 8.55
CA PHE A 252 -6.05 -5.44 9.46
C PHE A 252 -6.99 -6.41 8.76
N TYR A 253 -6.86 -7.70 9.08
CA TYR A 253 -7.65 -8.76 8.49
C TYR A 253 -8.40 -9.55 9.56
N LEU A 254 -9.71 -9.73 9.36
CA LEU A 254 -10.53 -10.69 10.10
C LEU A 254 -10.55 -12.02 9.33
N GLY A 255 -10.28 -13.12 10.02
CA GLY A 255 -10.31 -14.45 9.45
C GLY A 255 -9.14 -14.77 8.52
N LEU A 256 -7.99 -14.09 8.68
CA LEU A 256 -6.80 -14.39 7.88
C LEU A 256 -6.33 -15.81 8.18
N SER A 257 -6.26 -16.62 7.14
CA SER A 257 -5.82 -18.01 7.20
C SER A 257 -4.29 -18.09 7.20
N MET A 258 -3.73 -19.12 7.85
CA MET A 258 -2.27 -19.32 7.96
C MET A 258 -1.58 -19.55 6.60
N GLU A 259 -2.34 -19.92 5.57
CA GLU A 259 -1.83 -20.11 4.22
C GLU A 259 -1.57 -18.79 3.48
N VAL A 260 -2.03 -17.66 4.01
CA VAL A 260 -1.80 -16.35 3.40
C VAL A 260 -0.45 -15.81 3.84
N LYS A 261 0.45 -15.64 2.88
CA LYS A 261 1.82 -15.15 3.09
C LYS A 261 2.03 -13.74 2.53
#